data_08fab010fc1167f22457ab610564da68
#
_entry.id   08fab010fc1167f22457ab610564da68
#
_cell.length_a   1.000
_cell.length_b   1.000
_cell.length_c   1.000
_cell.angle_alpha   90.00
_cell.angle_beta   90.00
_cell.angle_gamma   90.00
#
_symmetry.space_group_name_H-M   'P 1'
#
loop_
_entity.id
_entity.type
_entity.pdbx_description
1 polymer ?
#
loop_
_entity_poly.entity_id
_entity_poly.type
_entity_poly.pdbx_seq_one_letter_code
_entity_poly.pdbx_strand_id
1 'polypeptide(L)'
;QTLREELIAAGHTFTTKSDTEVLLHGYEQWGVDLLQRVRGMFTFVIWDKNKQELFGARDHFGIKPFYYAKMNGTFMYASEIKSLLRHPDFVKELNAEALKPYMTFQYPAIGETFFKGVYKLPEGHYFTYQDGKMDIHRYYDEDFREGKQKLGELVNSIDQTVCDSVKAHQIADVE
;
A
#
# COMPACT_ATOMS: atom_id res chain seq x y z
N GLN A 1 2.87 -17.52 -3.38
CA GLN A 1 3.07 -18.70 -4.25
C GLN A 1 1.85 -18.95 -5.13
N THR A 2 0.65 -18.96 -4.59
CA THR A 2 -0.61 -19.22 -5.31
C THR A 2 -0.84 -18.24 -6.47
N LEU A 3 -0.60 -16.94 -6.27
CA LEU A 3 -0.79 -15.92 -7.29
C LEU A 3 0.18 -16.10 -8.47
N ARG A 4 1.42 -16.50 -8.21
CA ARG A 4 2.39 -16.85 -9.26
C ARG A 4 1.91 -18.02 -10.11
N GLU A 5 1.36 -19.06 -9.49
CA GLU A 5 0.85 -20.25 -10.18
C GLU A 5 -0.34 -19.90 -11.08
N GLU A 6 -1.24 -19.04 -10.60
CA GLU A 6 -2.35 -18.52 -11.42
C GLU A 6 -1.86 -17.74 -12.65
N LEU A 7 -0.85 -16.90 -12.48
CA LEU A 7 -0.27 -16.12 -13.57
C LEU A 7 0.45 -17.02 -14.59
N ILE A 8 1.18 -18.05 -14.13
CA ILE A 8 1.78 -19.03 -15.04
C ILE A 8 0.69 -19.77 -15.83
N ALA A 9 -0.39 -20.17 -15.17
CA ALA A 9 -1.54 -20.81 -15.85
C ALA A 9 -2.23 -19.87 -16.86
N ALA A 10 -2.18 -18.55 -16.62
CA ALA A 10 -2.65 -17.51 -17.55
C ALA A 10 -1.67 -17.20 -18.70
N GLY A 11 -0.50 -17.85 -18.73
CA GLY A 11 0.48 -17.74 -19.81
C GLY A 11 1.65 -16.77 -19.54
N HIS A 12 1.75 -16.21 -18.33
CA HIS A 12 2.90 -15.36 -17.97
C HIS A 12 4.16 -16.20 -17.73
N THR A 13 5.30 -15.69 -18.18
CA THR A 13 6.61 -16.31 -18.00
C THR A 13 7.41 -15.52 -16.95
N PHE A 14 7.91 -16.20 -15.95
CA PHE A 14 8.72 -15.61 -14.88
C PHE A 14 10.20 -15.88 -15.09
N THR A 15 11.02 -14.85 -14.86
CA THR A 15 12.48 -14.91 -14.95
C THR A 15 13.15 -14.91 -13.59
N THR A 16 12.47 -14.40 -12.56
CA THR A 16 12.98 -14.32 -11.19
C THR A 16 12.05 -15.03 -10.21
N LYS A 17 12.47 -15.13 -8.96
CA LYS A 17 11.61 -15.58 -7.85
C LYS A 17 11.03 -14.39 -7.05
N SER A 18 11.25 -13.15 -7.51
CA SER A 18 10.83 -11.95 -6.82
C SER A 18 9.29 -11.82 -6.78
N ASP A 19 8.79 -11.29 -5.69
CA ASP A 19 7.40 -10.85 -5.51
C ASP A 19 7.08 -9.63 -6.40
N THR A 20 8.07 -8.78 -6.67
CA THR A 20 7.94 -7.64 -7.59
C THR A 20 7.50 -8.08 -9.00
N GLU A 21 8.05 -9.19 -9.50
CA GLU A 21 7.65 -9.74 -10.81
C GLU A 21 6.20 -10.27 -10.79
N VAL A 22 5.76 -10.82 -9.65
CA VAL A 22 4.37 -11.23 -9.45
C VAL A 22 3.43 -10.03 -9.51
N LEU A 23 3.80 -8.90 -8.88
CA LEU A 23 3.00 -7.69 -8.93
C LEU A 23 2.93 -7.11 -10.35
N LEU A 24 4.04 -7.12 -11.09
CA LEU A 24 4.10 -6.63 -12.45
C LEU A 24 3.17 -7.43 -13.39
N HIS A 25 3.32 -8.76 -13.41
CA HIS A 25 2.47 -9.63 -14.24
C HIS A 25 1.01 -9.62 -13.76
N GLY A 26 0.78 -9.47 -12.45
CA GLY A 26 -0.56 -9.30 -11.90
C GLY A 26 -1.23 -8.02 -12.39
N TYR A 27 -0.49 -6.92 -12.48
CA TYR A 27 -1.01 -5.67 -13.05
C TYR A 27 -1.27 -5.79 -14.55
N GLU A 28 -0.39 -6.45 -15.30
CA GLU A 28 -0.60 -6.73 -16.72
C GLU A 28 -1.87 -7.56 -16.95
N GLN A 29 -2.14 -8.54 -16.09
CA GLN A 29 -3.26 -9.46 -16.23
C GLN A 29 -4.60 -8.88 -15.77
N TRP A 30 -4.60 -8.14 -14.64
CA TRP A 30 -5.83 -7.74 -13.95
C TRP A 30 -5.95 -6.23 -13.73
N GLY A 31 -4.92 -5.45 -14.05
CA GLY A 31 -4.93 -4.01 -13.78
C GLY A 31 -5.10 -3.74 -12.28
N VAL A 32 -6.06 -2.86 -11.95
CA VAL A 32 -6.38 -2.48 -10.56
C VAL A 32 -6.93 -3.66 -9.74
N ASP A 33 -7.60 -4.63 -10.38
CA ASP A 33 -8.17 -5.80 -9.70
C ASP A 33 -7.10 -6.73 -9.11
N LEU A 34 -5.82 -6.52 -9.45
CA LEU A 34 -4.69 -7.12 -8.72
C LEU A 34 -4.81 -6.90 -7.21
N LEU A 35 -5.27 -5.72 -6.78
CA LEU A 35 -5.36 -5.35 -5.37
C LEU A 35 -6.34 -6.20 -4.56
N GLN A 36 -7.31 -6.84 -5.22
CA GLN A 36 -8.23 -7.79 -4.58
C GLN A 36 -7.63 -9.20 -4.42
N ARG A 37 -6.46 -9.44 -5.03
CA ARG A 37 -5.79 -10.74 -5.06
C ARG A 37 -4.52 -10.79 -4.23
N VAL A 38 -3.87 -9.65 -4.05
CA VAL A 38 -2.64 -9.57 -3.23
C VAL A 38 -3.00 -9.55 -1.74
N ARG A 39 -2.27 -10.36 -0.97
CA ARG A 39 -2.36 -10.40 0.48
C ARG A 39 -0.97 -10.20 1.07
N GLY A 40 -0.88 -9.35 2.09
CA GLY A 40 0.38 -9.11 2.81
C GLY A 40 0.65 -7.64 3.09
N MET A 41 1.88 -7.34 3.42
CA MET A 41 2.37 -6.02 3.75
C MET A 41 3.13 -5.46 2.56
N PHE A 42 2.57 -4.48 1.89
CA PHE A 42 3.17 -3.94 0.68
C PHE A 42 2.96 -2.44 0.50
N THR A 43 3.89 -1.86 -0.19
CA THR A 43 3.72 -0.62 -0.94
C THR A 43 4.52 -0.74 -2.23
N PHE A 44 3.94 -0.34 -3.33
CA PHE A 44 4.59 -0.41 -4.63
C PHE A 44 4.12 0.72 -5.55
N VAL A 45 4.91 0.98 -6.57
CA VAL A 45 4.55 1.86 -7.70
C VAL A 45 4.98 1.16 -8.98
N ILE A 46 4.07 1.13 -9.96
CA ILE A 46 4.29 0.61 -11.31
C ILE A 46 4.21 1.78 -12.28
N TRP A 47 5.18 1.87 -13.19
CA TRP A 47 5.12 2.78 -14.32
C TRP A 47 4.55 2.04 -15.54
N ASP A 48 3.34 2.39 -15.95
CA ASP A 48 2.73 1.89 -17.17
C ASP A 48 3.16 2.75 -18.35
N LYS A 49 4.07 2.20 -19.16
CA LYS A 49 4.61 2.90 -20.34
C LYS A 49 3.55 3.13 -21.44
N ASN A 50 2.56 2.27 -21.54
CA ASN A 50 1.53 2.38 -22.56
C ASN A 50 0.54 3.48 -22.24
N LYS A 51 0.17 3.58 -20.98
CA LYS A 51 -0.74 4.62 -20.47
C LYS A 51 -0.02 5.93 -20.12
N GLN A 52 1.31 5.89 -19.98
CA GLN A 52 2.11 7.00 -19.42
C GLN A 52 1.60 7.39 -18.01
N GLU A 53 1.32 6.39 -17.18
CA GLU A 53 0.68 6.49 -15.88
C GLU A 53 1.53 5.82 -14.80
N LEU A 54 1.62 6.44 -13.62
CA LEU A 54 2.04 5.76 -12.41
C LEU A 54 0.80 5.17 -11.72
N PHE A 55 0.88 3.89 -11.40
CA PHE A 55 -0.08 3.20 -10.55
C PHE A 55 0.63 2.77 -9.27
N GLY A 56 0.13 3.20 -8.12
CA GLY A 56 0.74 2.83 -6.85
C GLY A 56 -0.30 2.48 -5.80
N ALA A 57 0.04 1.55 -4.90
CA ALA A 57 -0.88 1.09 -3.87
C ALA A 57 -0.16 0.88 -2.53
N ARG A 58 -0.95 0.98 -1.45
CA ARG A 58 -0.52 0.71 -0.09
C ARG A 58 -1.42 -0.35 0.54
N ASP A 59 -0.83 -1.25 1.30
CA ASP A 59 -1.53 -2.40 1.90
C ASP A 59 -2.75 -2.01 2.77
N HIS A 60 -3.59 -2.99 3.06
CA HIS A 60 -4.89 -2.84 3.73
C HIS A 60 -4.81 -2.05 5.03
N PHE A 61 -3.77 -2.28 5.85
CA PHE A 61 -3.61 -1.67 7.17
C PHE A 61 -2.50 -0.61 7.22
N GLY A 62 -1.89 -0.29 6.07
CA GLY A 62 -0.84 0.71 5.95
C GLY A 62 0.43 0.36 6.74
N ILE A 63 0.76 -0.93 6.85
CA ILE A 63 1.96 -1.41 7.56
C ILE A 63 3.21 -0.88 6.88
N LYS A 64 3.26 -0.91 5.54
CA LYS A 64 4.35 -0.30 4.78
C LYS A 64 4.10 1.19 4.58
N PRO A 65 5.10 2.04 4.84
CA PRO A 65 4.95 3.49 4.69
C PRO A 65 4.98 3.91 3.21
N PHE A 66 4.19 4.92 2.87
CA PHE A 66 4.23 5.59 1.58
C PHE A 66 3.95 7.08 1.76
N TYR A 67 4.91 7.91 1.38
CA TYR A 67 4.81 9.37 1.42
C TYR A 67 4.91 9.92 0.00
N TYR A 68 4.15 10.98 -0.27
CA TYR A 68 4.21 11.67 -1.55
C TYR A 68 4.10 13.19 -1.37
N ALA A 69 4.62 13.92 -2.34
CA ALA A 69 4.51 15.36 -2.43
C ALA A 69 4.45 15.80 -3.89
N LYS A 70 3.80 16.92 -4.15
CA LYS A 70 3.87 17.63 -5.43
C LYS A 70 4.34 19.05 -5.17
N MET A 71 5.56 19.37 -5.57
CA MET A 71 6.20 20.66 -5.34
C MET A 71 6.89 21.12 -6.63
N ASN A 72 6.75 22.40 -6.97
CA ASN A 72 7.37 23.01 -8.15
C ASN A 72 7.13 22.22 -9.46
N GLY A 73 5.96 21.60 -9.60
CA GLY A 73 5.60 20.79 -10.77
C GLY A 73 6.11 19.35 -10.74
N THR A 74 6.98 19.00 -9.78
CA THR A 74 7.54 17.65 -9.62
C THR A 74 6.69 16.82 -8.66
N PHE A 75 6.31 15.61 -9.08
CA PHE A 75 5.71 14.60 -8.21
C PHE A 75 6.81 13.70 -7.63
N MET A 76 6.83 13.58 -6.32
CA MET A 76 7.82 12.81 -5.57
C MET A 76 7.15 11.81 -4.65
N TYR A 77 7.71 10.62 -4.52
CA TYR A 77 7.24 9.62 -3.57
C TYR A 77 8.41 8.82 -2.98
N ALA A 78 8.23 8.33 -1.75
CA ALA A 78 9.21 7.51 -1.06
C ALA A 78 8.59 6.76 0.13
N SER A 79 9.26 5.72 0.60
CA SER A 79 8.91 5.05 1.85
C SER A 79 9.30 5.87 3.09
N GLU A 80 10.25 6.81 2.96
CA GLU A 80 10.69 7.67 4.05
C GLU A 80 10.80 9.13 3.60
N ILE A 81 10.31 10.06 4.42
CA ILE A 81 10.32 11.50 4.11
C ILE A 81 11.75 12.02 3.91
N LYS A 82 12.74 11.46 4.64
CA LYS A 82 14.14 11.88 4.50
C LYS A 82 14.68 11.74 3.07
N SER A 83 14.14 10.81 2.29
CA SER A 83 14.50 10.64 0.88
C SER A 83 13.95 11.79 0.03
N LEU A 84 12.73 12.24 0.30
CA LEU A 84 12.11 13.38 -0.37
C LEU A 84 12.89 14.68 -0.11
N LEU A 85 13.41 14.85 1.12
CA LEU A 85 14.21 16.04 1.52
C LEU A 85 15.49 16.25 0.67
N ARG A 86 15.91 15.25 -0.08
CA ARG A 86 17.11 15.32 -0.95
C ARG A 86 16.81 15.83 -2.35
N HIS A 87 15.53 15.87 -2.72
CA HIS A 87 15.16 16.36 -4.05
C HIS A 87 15.32 17.90 -4.13
N PRO A 88 15.89 18.44 -5.20
CA PRO A 88 16.13 19.89 -5.34
C PRO A 88 14.85 20.72 -5.30
N ASP A 89 13.73 20.19 -5.80
CA ASP A 89 12.44 20.88 -5.80
C ASP A 89 11.70 20.78 -4.46
N PHE A 90 12.25 20.08 -3.47
CA PHE A 90 11.59 19.93 -2.18
C PHE A 90 11.63 21.24 -1.38
N VAL A 91 10.44 21.73 -1.01
CA VAL A 91 10.28 22.91 -0.16
C VAL A 91 10.15 22.45 1.31
N LYS A 92 11.17 22.79 2.12
CA LYS A 92 11.20 22.41 3.53
C LYS A 92 10.46 23.44 4.38
N GLU A 93 9.19 23.20 4.65
CA GLU A 93 8.32 24.04 5.47
C GLU A 93 7.64 23.19 6.55
N LEU A 94 7.63 23.68 7.81
CA LEU A 94 6.95 23.01 8.92
C LEU A 94 5.44 23.18 8.79
N ASN A 95 4.70 22.08 8.88
CA ASN A 95 3.24 22.09 9.02
C ASN A 95 2.87 22.19 10.51
N ALA A 96 2.64 23.42 10.98
CA ALA A 96 2.26 23.67 12.37
C ALA A 96 0.88 23.09 12.73
N GLU A 97 -0.03 22.94 11.76
CA GLU A 97 -1.35 22.36 11.94
C GLU A 97 -1.29 20.87 12.37
N ALA A 98 -0.26 20.17 11.93
CA ALA A 98 -0.05 18.76 12.29
C ALA A 98 0.42 18.57 13.74
N LEU A 99 1.00 19.61 14.39
CA LEU A 99 1.53 19.50 15.75
C LEU A 99 0.43 19.30 16.78
N LYS A 100 -0.67 20.05 16.71
CA LYS A 100 -1.75 20.00 17.69
C LYS A 100 -2.39 18.62 17.79
N PRO A 101 -2.85 17.99 16.69
CA PRO A 101 -3.36 16.62 16.73
C PRO A 101 -2.32 15.62 17.25
N TYR A 102 -1.06 15.76 16.83
CA TYR A 102 0.01 14.88 17.29
C TYR A 102 0.24 14.98 18.81
N MET A 103 0.27 16.17 19.37
CA MET A 103 0.43 16.37 20.82
C MET A 103 -0.75 15.79 21.63
N THR A 104 -1.92 15.68 21.00
CA THR A 104 -3.11 15.10 21.63
C THR A 104 -3.14 13.58 21.53
N PHE A 105 -2.88 13.03 20.34
CA PHE A 105 -3.09 11.62 20.04
C PHE A 105 -1.79 10.81 19.94
N GLN A 106 -0.63 11.46 19.91
CA GLN A 106 0.71 10.87 19.72
C GLN A 106 0.88 10.17 18.34
N TYR A 107 0.02 10.46 17.39
CA TYR A 107 0.14 10.03 16.00
C TYR A 107 -0.39 11.12 15.04
N PRO A 108 0.03 11.12 13.76
CA PRO A 108 -0.48 12.06 12.76
C PRO A 108 -1.94 11.74 12.44
N ALA A 109 -2.88 12.46 13.05
CA ALA A 109 -4.32 12.27 12.85
C ALA A 109 -4.86 12.90 11.55
N ILE A 110 -4.00 13.60 10.81
CA ILE A 110 -4.31 14.20 9.51
C ILE A 110 -3.46 13.55 8.41
N GLY A 111 -3.95 13.58 7.16
CA GLY A 111 -3.25 12.97 6.03
C GLY A 111 -1.93 13.66 5.65
N GLU A 112 -1.77 14.93 6.01
CA GLU A 112 -0.56 15.71 5.83
C GLU A 112 0.41 15.50 6.99
N THR A 113 1.70 15.43 6.69
CA THR A 113 2.75 15.20 7.68
C THR A 113 3.20 16.49 8.37
N PHE A 114 4.28 16.43 9.20
CA PHE A 114 4.94 17.63 9.75
C PHE A 114 5.66 18.49 8.69
N PHE A 115 5.83 17.98 7.47
CA PHE A 115 6.30 18.77 6.34
C PHE A 115 5.09 19.17 5.50
N LYS A 116 4.90 20.46 5.32
CA LYS A 116 3.80 21.02 4.52
C LYS A 116 3.87 20.53 3.08
N GLY A 117 2.73 20.12 2.54
CA GLY A 117 2.64 19.55 1.19
C GLY A 117 3.19 18.14 1.05
N VAL A 118 3.55 17.47 2.16
CA VAL A 118 3.93 16.05 2.20
C VAL A 118 2.82 15.23 2.84
N TYR A 119 2.27 14.32 2.06
CA TYR A 119 1.13 13.49 2.44
C TYR A 119 1.54 12.03 2.60
N LYS A 120 0.77 11.32 3.38
CA LYS A 120 0.82 9.87 3.51
C LYS A 120 -0.32 9.27 2.70
N LEU A 121 -0.04 8.30 1.83
CA LEU A 121 -1.11 7.55 1.17
C LEU A 121 -1.91 6.80 2.23
N PRO A 122 -3.23 6.95 2.32
CA PRO A 122 -4.03 6.22 3.30
C PRO A 122 -3.91 4.70 3.11
N GLU A 123 -4.14 3.95 4.19
CA GLU A 123 -4.24 2.49 4.17
C GLU A 123 -5.40 2.03 3.28
N GLY A 124 -5.23 0.89 2.61
CA GLY A 124 -6.25 0.34 1.72
C GLY A 124 -6.56 1.21 0.50
N HIS A 125 -5.63 2.13 0.13
CA HIS A 125 -5.80 2.99 -1.04
C HIS A 125 -4.75 2.71 -2.12
N TYR A 126 -5.13 3.01 -3.35
CA TYR A 126 -4.25 3.13 -4.49
C TYR A 126 -4.38 4.52 -5.11
N PHE A 127 -3.41 4.88 -5.91
CA PHE A 127 -3.45 6.09 -6.72
C PHE A 127 -3.08 5.82 -8.16
N THR A 128 -3.57 6.66 -9.05
CA THR A 128 -3.03 6.85 -10.39
C THR A 128 -2.49 8.27 -10.52
N TYR A 129 -1.39 8.41 -11.25
CA TYR A 129 -0.82 9.73 -11.54
C TYR A 129 -0.48 9.83 -13.02
N GLN A 130 -1.16 10.73 -13.71
CA GLN A 130 -1.01 10.97 -15.14
C GLN A 130 -1.20 12.46 -15.42
N ASP A 131 -0.43 13.03 -16.34
CA ASP A 131 -0.55 14.43 -16.78
C ASP A 131 -0.55 15.44 -15.62
N GLY A 132 0.21 15.18 -14.58
CA GLY A 132 0.31 16.05 -13.42
C GLY A 132 -0.88 15.96 -12.44
N LYS A 133 -1.84 15.08 -12.67
CA LYS A 133 -3.00 14.85 -11.82
C LYS A 133 -2.87 13.52 -11.07
N MET A 134 -3.17 13.56 -9.78
CA MET A 134 -3.22 12.38 -8.91
C MET A 134 -4.68 12.12 -8.51
N ASP A 135 -5.15 10.91 -8.77
CA ASP A 135 -6.45 10.43 -8.32
C ASP A 135 -6.22 9.30 -7.31
N ILE A 136 -6.86 9.40 -6.13
CA ILE A 136 -6.71 8.42 -5.04
C ILE A 136 -8.04 7.70 -4.85
N HIS A 137 -7.98 6.38 -4.76
CA HIS A 137 -9.15 5.52 -4.64
C HIS A 137 -8.96 4.50 -3.50
N ARG A 138 -10.03 4.27 -2.75
CA ARG A 138 -10.07 3.21 -1.75
C ARG A 138 -10.37 1.88 -2.42
N TYR A 139 -9.57 0.85 -2.16
CA TYR A 139 -9.79 -0.51 -2.68
C TYR A 139 -10.15 -1.52 -1.58
N TYR A 140 -9.90 -1.18 -0.33
CA TYR A 140 -10.20 -2.01 0.83
C TYR A 140 -10.87 -1.20 1.93
N ASP A 141 -11.91 -1.79 2.52
CA ASP A 141 -12.62 -1.27 3.70
C ASP A 141 -12.94 -2.43 4.63
N GLU A 142 -12.74 -2.25 5.93
CA GLU A 142 -13.16 -3.25 6.90
C GLU A 142 -14.67 -3.18 7.10
N ASP A 143 -15.29 -4.36 6.99
CA ASP A 143 -16.73 -4.51 7.22
C ASP A 143 -16.97 -5.18 8.59
N PHE A 144 -17.24 -4.35 9.58
CA PHE A 144 -17.59 -4.82 10.92
C PHE A 144 -19.08 -5.09 11.01
N ARG A 145 -19.47 -6.38 11.04
CA ARG A 145 -20.86 -6.81 11.22
C ARG A 145 -21.01 -7.67 12.46
N GLU A 146 -22.13 -7.49 13.17
CA GLU A 146 -22.49 -8.41 14.23
C GLU A 146 -22.74 -9.81 13.68
N GLY A 147 -21.97 -10.79 14.18
CA GLY A 147 -22.14 -12.19 13.86
C GLY A 147 -23.23 -12.84 14.71
N LYS A 148 -23.96 -13.80 14.14
CA LYS A 148 -24.94 -14.65 14.86
C LYS A 148 -24.36 -16.00 15.29
N GLN A 149 -23.03 -16.15 15.24
CA GLN A 149 -22.33 -17.38 15.58
C GLN A 149 -22.40 -17.68 17.08
N LYS A 150 -22.46 -18.97 17.43
CA LYS A 150 -22.34 -19.37 18.82
C LYS A 150 -20.92 -19.16 19.33
N LEU A 151 -20.76 -18.89 20.63
CA LEU A 151 -19.46 -18.60 21.23
C LEU A 151 -18.41 -19.66 20.92
N GLY A 152 -18.75 -20.96 21.00
CA GLY A 152 -17.81 -22.05 20.71
C GLY A 152 -17.34 -22.07 19.25
N GLU A 153 -18.23 -21.78 18.29
CA GLU A 153 -17.90 -21.70 16.86
C GLU A 153 -16.99 -20.48 16.61
N LEU A 154 -17.28 -19.35 17.27
CA LEU A 154 -16.48 -18.13 17.16
C LEU A 154 -15.07 -18.35 17.72
N VAL A 155 -14.92 -18.98 18.89
CA VAL A 155 -13.62 -19.30 19.49
C VAL A 155 -12.78 -20.16 18.53
N ASN A 156 -13.37 -21.24 17.98
CA ASN A 156 -12.67 -22.10 17.03
C ASN A 156 -12.26 -21.36 15.74
N SER A 157 -13.15 -20.50 15.23
CA SER A 157 -12.85 -19.70 14.04
C SER A 157 -11.71 -18.70 14.27
N ILE A 158 -11.68 -18.05 15.44
CA ILE A 158 -10.60 -17.13 15.82
C ILE A 158 -9.29 -17.90 15.95
N ASP A 159 -9.28 -19.03 16.67
CA ASP A 159 -8.08 -19.86 16.85
C ASP A 159 -7.51 -20.30 15.50
N GLN A 160 -8.36 -20.83 14.61
CA GLN A 160 -7.94 -21.23 13.27
C GLN A 160 -7.37 -20.05 12.47
N THR A 161 -8.04 -18.89 12.51
CA THR A 161 -7.60 -17.70 11.78
C THR A 161 -6.24 -17.20 12.28
N VAL A 162 -6.03 -17.21 13.62
CA VAL A 162 -4.75 -16.83 14.22
C VAL A 162 -3.65 -17.82 13.83
N CYS A 163 -3.91 -19.12 13.92
CA CYS A 163 -2.95 -20.16 13.52
C CYS A 163 -2.55 -20.02 12.04
N ASP A 164 -3.52 -19.81 11.15
CA ASP A 164 -3.26 -19.66 9.72
C ASP A 164 -2.50 -18.35 9.42
N SER A 165 -2.81 -17.29 10.14
CA SER A 165 -2.08 -16.02 10.04
C SER A 165 -0.62 -16.18 10.47
N VAL A 166 -0.37 -16.81 11.61
CA VAL A 166 0.99 -17.09 12.10
C VAL A 166 1.77 -17.91 11.08
N LYS A 167 1.19 -19.00 10.57
CA LYS A 167 1.83 -19.84 9.54
C LYS A 167 2.18 -19.04 8.28
N ALA A 168 1.28 -18.16 7.84
CA ALA A 168 1.52 -17.32 6.66
C ALA A 168 2.67 -16.32 6.88
N HIS A 169 2.91 -15.87 8.12
CA HIS A 169 4.01 -14.96 8.46
C HIS A 169 5.35 -15.66 8.72
N GLN A 170 5.37 -16.98 8.84
CA GLN A 170 6.60 -17.77 9.01
C GLN A 170 7.38 -17.96 7.71
N ILE A 171 6.88 -17.48 6.57
CA ILE A 171 7.60 -17.53 5.29
C ILE A 171 8.74 -16.50 5.37
N ALA A 172 9.96 -16.97 5.55
CA ALA A 172 11.17 -16.16 5.61
C ALA A 172 12.28 -16.84 4.81
N ASP A 173 13.21 -16.04 4.30
CA ASP A 173 14.41 -16.53 3.60
C ASP A 173 15.55 -16.90 4.57
N VAL A 174 15.33 -16.69 5.86
CA VAL A 174 16.27 -16.96 6.96
C VAL A 174 15.55 -17.70 8.09
N GLU A 175 16.30 -18.55 8.82
CA GLU A 175 15.86 -19.25 10.02
C GLU A 175 15.74 -18.31 11.22
#